data_329af3865f2936448dae75aab699080b
#
_entry.id   329af3865f2936448dae75aab699080b
#
_cell.length_a   1.000
_cell.length_b   1.000
_cell.length_c   1.000
_cell.angle_alpha   90.00
_cell.angle_beta   90.00
_cell.angle_gamma   90.00
#
_symmetry.space_group_name_H-M   'P 1'
#
loop_
_entity.id
_entity.type
_entity.pdbx_description
1 polymer ?
#
loop_
_entity_poly.entity_id
_entity_poly.type
_entity_poly.pdbx_seq_one_letter_code
_entity_poly.pdbx_strand_id
1 'polypeptide(L)'
;MSNKSYKSGKANGWVVLGLSVLLAATMAVCSLFGAVDFTLDEIQDSQIFWQLRLPRVIMGALVGAVLSVCGAAYQSIFRNPLTDPYVLGVSSGASLGAAVAILLGLEAFLWGVGGMALAAALLTVLLIYKIASIGNRMHTTTLLLTGVCLTLLISAVISFLMVLNQEKMDSIIFWTMGSFGSSSWTDVWMLLPVAAVGMGVVLWYSRDLNLLLAGSEAAQSMGCEVEKVKRVLLAATTLMVAFAVSSCGVIGFVGLIVPHAVRLVAGPDNRRVVPYAMLCGAIFVLLCDTLARTVLRPSELPVGSLTSMVGAPLFIYLLYKNKKSY
;
A
#
# COMPACT_ATOMS: atom_id res chain seq x y z
N MET A 1 32.80 -0.62 -14.74
CA MET A 1 31.61 -1.42 -15.13
C MET A 1 31.81 -2.82 -14.56
N SER A 2 31.27 -3.09 -13.37
CA SER A 2 31.34 -4.43 -12.78
C SER A 2 30.17 -5.25 -13.34
N ASN A 3 30.49 -6.18 -14.23
CA ASN A 3 29.56 -7.11 -14.85
C ASN A 3 29.16 -8.18 -13.80
N LYS A 4 28.33 -7.80 -12.82
CA LYS A 4 27.67 -8.77 -11.95
C LYS A 4 26.63 -9.48 -12.81
N SER A 5 27.00 -10.65 -13.34
CA SER A 5 26.05 -11.61 -13.92
C SER A 5 24.92 -11.85 -12.92
N TYR A 6 23.80 -11.16 -13.13
CA TYR A 6 22.58 -11.40 -12.36
C TYR A 6 22.07 -12.79 -12.77
N LYS A 7 22.40 -13.80 -11.99
CA LYS A 7 21.78 -15.12 -12.12
C LYS A 7 20.29 -14.94 -11.90
N SER A 8 19.50 -14.95 -12.96
CA SER A 8 18.04 -15.06 -12.93
C SER A 8 17.70 -16.28 -12.09
N GLY A 9 17.07 -16.10 -10.95
CA GLY A 9 16.78 -17.18 -10.02
C GLY A 9 15.67 -16.83 -9.04
N LYS A 10 15.01 -17.84 -8.51
CA LYS A 10 14.02 -17.72 -7.42
C LYS A 10 14.59 -16.90 -6.25
N ALA A 11 13.72 -16.38 -5.38
CA ALA A 11 14.11 -15.76 -4.13
C ALA A 11 15.05 -16.69 -3.35
N ASN A 12 16.11 -16.13 -2.77
CA ASN A 12 17.01 -16.91 -1.94
C ASN A 12 16.29 -17.23 -0.62
N GLY A 13 16.09 -18.51 -0.34
CA GLY A 13 15.37 -18.98 0.85
C GLY A 13 15.97 -18.44 2.17
N TRP A 14 17.30 -18.33 2.25
CA TRP A 14 17.96 -17.78 3.43
C TRP A 14 17.66 -16.30 3.65
N VAL A 15 17.54 -15.50 2.57
CA VAL A 15 17.17 -14.09 2.66
C VAL A 15 15.71 -13.95 3.09
N VAL A 16 14.81 -14.77 2.53
CA VAL A 16 13.40 -14.78 2.94
C VAL A 16 13.28 -15.16 4.42
N LEU A 17 13.98 -16.22 4.83
CA LEU A 17 13.99 -16.64 6.24
C LEU A 17 14.51 -15.52 7.16
N GLY A 18 15.64 -14.91 6.82
CA GLY A 18 16.20 -13.80 7.60
C GLY A 18 15.23 -12.61 7.73
N LEU A 19 14.60 -12.20 6.62
CA LEU A 19 13.60 -11.13 6.64
C LEU A 19 12.34 -11.53 7.42
N SER A 20 11.92 -12.80 7.36
CA SER A 20 10.76 -13.28 8.14
C SER A 20 11.05 -13.29 9.64
N VAL A 21 12.26 -13.70 10.04
CA VAL A 21 12.69 -13.62 11.45
C VAL A 21 12.78 -12.17 11.90
N LEU A 22 13.31 -11.28 11.07
CA LEU A 22 13.36 -9.84 11.35
C LEU A 22 11.95 -9.25 11.49
N LEU A 23 11.02 -9.62 10.62
CA LEU A 23 9.62 -9.20 10.73
C LEU A 23 8.99 -9.67 12.04
N ALA A 24 9.15 -10.94 12.39
CA ALA A 24 8.62 -11.49 13.64
C ALA A 24 9.21 -10.76 14.88
N ALA A 25 10.52 -10.52 14.88
CA ALA A 25 11.17 -9.74 15.93
C ALA A 25 10.64 -8.29 15.98
N THR A 26 10.47 -7.63 14.82
CA THR A 26 9.91 -6.28 14.72
C THR A 26 8.47 -6.26 15.25
N MET A 27 7.63 -7.23 14.88
CA MET A 27 6.26 -7.33 15.39
C MET A 27 6.24 -7.48 16.92
N ALA A 28 7.09 -8.36 17.46
CA ALA A 28 7.19 -8.55 18.91
C ALA A 28 7.63 -7.26 19.63
N VAL A 29 8.69 -6.61 19.14
CA VAL A 29 9.17 -5.34 19.71
C VAL A 29 8.11 -4.25 19.60
N CYS A 30 7.52 -4.04 18.42
CA CYS A 30 6.51 -3.00 18.20
C CYS A 30 5.22 -3.22 19.00
N SER A 31 4.91 -4.46 19.40
CA SER A 31 3.76 -4.74 20.26
C SER A 31 3.98 -4.32 21.71
N LEU A 32 5.23 -4.27 22.17
CA LEU A 32 5.59 -3.84 23.52
C LEU A 32 5.55 -2.31 23.68
N PHE A 33 5.93 -1.57 22.65
CA PHE A 33 5.93 -0.10 22.68
C PHE A 33 4.55 0.47 22.36
N GLY A 34 4.09 1.48 23.11
CA GLY A 34 2.81 2.16 22.92
C GLY A 34 2.68 3.41 23.77
N ALA A 35 1.50 4.03 23.79
CA ALA A 35 1.21 5.21 24.62
C ALA A 35 1.29 4.89 26.12
N VAL A 36 1.00 3.64 26.52
CA VAL A 36 1.09 3.13 27.89
C VAL A 36 2.19 2.07 27.93
N ASP A 37 3.06 2.13 28.93
CA ASP A 37 4.08 1.10 29.13
C ASP A 37 3.49 -0.05 29.95
N PHE A 38 3.76 -1.29 29.54
CA PHE A 38 3.37 -2.51 30.25
C PHE A 38 4.60 -3.28 30.72
N THR A 39 4.47 -3.89 31.90
CA THR A 39 5.40 -4.92 32.34
C THR A 39 5.05 -6.25 31.68
N LEU A 40 6.05 -7.13 31.50
CA LEU A 40 5.86 -8.43 30.83
C LEU A 40 4.80 -9.31 31.53
N ASP A 41 4.65 -9.16 32.85
CA ASP A 41 3.70 -9.91 33.66
C ASP A 41 2.24 -9.47 33.43
N GLU A 42 2.03 -8.22 33.01
CA GLU A 42 0.70 -7.65 32.76
C GLU A 42 0.15 -8.01 31.36
N ILE A 43 0.98 -8.53 30.46
CA ILE A 43 0.59 -8.79 29.07
C ILE A 43 -0.50 -9.88 28.98
N GLN A 44 -0.43 -10.93 29.81
CA GLN A 44 -1.35 -12.07 29.70
C GLN A 44 -2.80 -11.68 29.97
N ASP A 45 -3.04 -10.79 30.91
CA ASP A 45 -4.39 -10.37 31.33
C ASP A 45 -4.84 -9.03 30.71
N SER A 46 -3.95 -8.37 29.93
CA SER A 46 -4.24 -7.06 29.34
C SER A 46 -5.16 -7.15 28.14
N GLN A 47 -6.41 -6.75 28.29
CA GLN A 47 -7.34 -6.57 27.16
C GLN A 47 -6.81 -5.55 26.14
N ILE A 48 -6.07 -4.53 26.60
CA ILE A 48 -5.48 -3.52 25.71
C ILE A 48 -4.45 -4.15 24.77
N PHE A 49 -3.63 -5.10 25.27
CA PHE A 49 -2.66 -5.78 24.41
C PHE A 49 -3.35 -6.64 23.36
N TRP A 50 -4.30 -7.48 23.73
CA TRP A 50 -4.93 -8.44 22.84
C TRP A 50 -5.97 -7.81 21.90
N GLN A 51 -6.71 -6.77 22.34
CA GLN A 51 -7.81 -6.20 21.55
C GLN A 51 -7.43 -4.92 20.79
N LEU A 52 -6.37 -4.22 21.20
CA LEU A 52 -5.96 -2.97 20.54
C LEU A 52 -4.57 -3.09 19.91
N ARG A 53 -3.54 -3.52 20.69
CA ARG A 53 -2.16 -3.49 20.16
C ARG A 53 -1.87 -4.56 19.14
N LEU A 54 -2.28 -5.80 19.41
CA LEU A 54 -1.98 -6.93 18.53
C LEU A 54 -2.67 -6.79 17.16
N PRO A 55 -3.97 -6.47 17.05
CA PRO A 55 -4.61 -6.20 15.78
C PRO A 55 -3.94 -5.04 15.02
N ARG A 56 -3.56 -3.96 15.72
CA ARG A 56 -2.86 -2.83 15.13
C ARG A 56 -1.53 -3.22 14.50
N VAL A 57 -0.70 -3.98 15.20
CA VAL A 57 0.60 -4.45 14.68
C VAL A 57 0.42 -5.38 13.49
N ILE A 58 -0.53 -6.32 13.57
CA ILE A 58 -0.84 -7.21 12.45
C ILE A 58 -1.36 -6.42 11.26
N MET A 59 -2.25 -5.45 11.49
CA MET A 59 -2.80 -4.60 10.44
C MET A 59 -1.70 -3.77 9.75
N GLY A 60 -0.80 -3.15 10.52
CA GLY A 60 0.35 -2.42 9.99
C GLY A 60 1.26 -3.30 9.14
N ALA A 61 1.54 -4.53 9.56
CA ALA A 61 2.31 -5.49 8.79
C ALA A 61 1.60 -5.88 7.49
N LEU A 62 0.29 -6.19 7.53
CA LEU A 62 -0.50 -6.54 6.36
C LEU A 62 -0.55 -5.41 5.34
N VAL A 63 -0.86 -4.19 5.80
CA VAL A 63 -0.95 -3.01 4.93
C VAL A 63 0.40 -2.70 4.29
N GLY A 64 1.49 -2.75 5.08
CA GLY A 64 2.84 -2.56 4.56
C GLY A 64 3.22 -3.58 3.49
N ALA A 65 2.90 -4.85 3.72
CA ALA A 65 3.10 -5.93 2.75
C ALA A 65 2.28 -5.70 1.47
N VAL A 66 0.98 -5.43 1.61
CA VAL A 66 0.05 -5.17 0.50
C VAL A 66 0.53 -4.01 -0.36
N LEU A 67 0.79 -2.84 0.23
CA LEU A 67 1.20 -1.65 -0.51
C LEU A 67 2.51 -1.89 -1.26
N SER A 68 3.49 -2.56 -0.65
CA SER A 68 4.78 -2.84 -1.27
C SER A 68 4.67 -3.83 -2.42
N VAL A 69 3.85 -4.87 -2.29
CA VAL A 69 3.59 -5.83 -3.37
C VAL A 69 2.85 -5.17 -4.53
N CYS A 70 1.82 -4.37 -4.24
CA CYS A 70 1.10 -3.59 -5.26
C CYS A 70 2.03 -2.62 -5.98
N GLY A 71 2.91 -1.93 -5.24
CA GLY A 71 3.92 -1.05 -5.82
C GLY A 71 4.88 -1.79 -6.76
N ALA A 72 5.39 -2.96 -6.38
CA ALA A 72 6.25 -3.77 -7.23
C ALA A 72 5.56 -4.18 -8.54
N ALA A 73 4.28 -4.56 -8.45
CA ALA A 73 3.46 -4.90 -9.62
C ALA A 73 3.25 -3.68 -10.53
N TYR A 74 2.86 -2.52 -9.97
CA TYR A 74 2.60 -1.30 -10.73
C TYR A 74 3.87 -0.77 -11.41
N GLN A 75 5.00 -0.72 -10.69
CA GLN A 75 6.29 -0.33 -11.28
C GLN A 75 6.66 -1.19 -12.48
N SER A 76 6.30 -2.48 -12.46
CA SER A 76 6.55 -3.39 -13.58
C SER A 76 5.55 -3.23 -14.71
N ILE A 77 4.25 -3.13 -14.43
CA ILE A 77 3.18 -2.96 -15.44
C ILE A 77 3.34 -1.64 -16.19
N PHE A 78 3.62 -0.55 -15.47
CA PHE A 78 3.78 0.78 -16.05
C PHE A 78 5.21 1.07 -16.51
N ARG A 79 6.17 0.18 -16.24
CA ARG A 79 7.60 0.32 -16.55
C ARG A 79 8.17 1.64 -16.04
N ASN A 80 7.70 2.06 -14.88
CA ASN A 80 8.08 3.32 -14.27
C ASN A 80 8.32 3.09 -12.77
N PRO A 81 9.55 3.28 -12.28
CA PRO A 81 9.88 3.09 -10.86
C PRO A 81 9.21 4.12 -9.93
N LEU A 82 8.63 5.18 -10.49
CA LEU A 82 7.93 6.24 -9.76
C LEU A 82 6.43 5.94 -9.59
N THR A 83 5.94 4.81 -10.08
CA THR A 83 4.51 4.48 -9.99
C THR A 83 4.17 4.00 -8.58
N ASP A 84 3.23 4.70 -7.96
CA ASP A 84 2.65 4.37 -6.66
C ASP A 84 1.32 3.59 -6.85
N PRO A 85 0.93 2.70 -5.93
CA PRO A 85 -0.36 1.99 -5.97
C PRO A 85 -1.58 2.90 -6.05
N TYR A 86 -1.47 4.14 -5.61
CA TYR A 86 -2.57 5.12 -5.60
C TYR A 86 -2.78 5.85 -6.92
N VAL A 87 -1.89 5.69 -7.88
CA VAL A 87 -1.94 6.40 -9.19
C VAL A 87 -3.25 6.16 -9.97
N LEU A 88 -3.95 5.07 -9.68
CA LEU A 88 -5.27 4.76 -10.26
C LEU A 88 -6.44 5.36 -9.45
N GLY A 89 -6.20 6.37 -8.63
CA GLY A 89 -7.27 7.08 -7.93
C GLY A 89 -7.97 6.31 -6.82
N VAL A 90 -7.44 5.16 -6.40
CA VAL A 90 -8.03 4.34 -5.31
C VAL A 90 -8.12 5.15 -4.02
N SER A 91 -7.04 5.86 -3.66
CA SER A 91 -6.99 6.65 -2.43
C SER A 91 -7.93 7.86 -2.48
N SER A 92 -7.97 8.59 -3.59
CA SER A 92 -8.88 9.74 -3.72
C SER A 92 -10.34 9.30 -3.68
N GLY A 93 -10.69 8.20 -4.37
CA GLY A 93 -12.02 7.60 -4.29
C GLY A 93 -12.39 7.19 -2.87
N ALA A 94 -11.50 6.51 -2.17
CA ALA A 94 -11.70 6.13 -0.76
C ALA A 94 -11.89 7.38 0.13
N SER A 95 -11.07 8.41 -0.05
CA SER A 95 -11.18 9.67 0.70
C SER A 95 -12.51 10.39 0.46
N LEU A 96 -13.02 10.38 -0.78
CA LEU A 96 -14.33 10.94 -1.08
C LEU A 96 -15.45 10.15 -0.38
N GLY A 97 -15.40 8.81 -0.46
CA GLY A 97 -16.38 7.96 0.21
C GLY A 97 -16.39 8.16 1.72
N ALA A 98 -15.20 8.25 2.32
CA ALA A 98 -15.05 8.54 3.74
C ALA A 98 -15.57 9.93 4.11
N ALA A 99 -15.24 10.97 3.33
CA ALA A 99 -15.73 12.32 3.55
C ALA A 99 -17.27 12.35 3.53
N VAL A 100 -17.90 11.74 2.52
CA VAL A 100 -19.36 11.65 2.43
C VAL A 100 -19.94 10.92 3.63
N ALA A 101 -19.35 9.79 4.05
CA ALA A 101 -19.82 9.02 5.20
C ALA A 101 -19.73 9.81 6.51
N ILE A 102 -18.63 10.54 6.72
CA ILE A 102 -18.42 11.42 7.89
C ILE A 102 -19.47 12.55 7.90
N LEU A 103 -19.74 13.18 6.74
CA LEU A 103 -20.75 14.22 6.62
C LEU A 103 -22.17 13.72 6.91
N LEU A 104 -22.47 12.48 6.52
CA LEU A 104 -23.76 11.82 6.80
C LEU A 104 -23.86 11.27 8.24
N GLY A 105 -22.81 11.41 9.07
CA GLY A 105 -22.81 10.90 10.45
C GLY A 105 -22.75 9.38 10.56
N LEU A 106 -22.24 8.69 9.53
CA LEU A 106 -22.15 7.24 9.51
C LEU A 106 -20.98 6.67 10.35
N GLU A 107 -20.29 7.51 11.10
CA GLU A 107 -19.18 7.12 11.98
C GLU A 107 -19.61 6.13 13.07
N ALA A 108 -20.87 6.19 13.50
CA ALA A 108 -21.43 5.30 14.52
C ALA A 108 -21.69 3.86 14.01
N PHE A 109 -21.71 3.64 12.71
CA PHE A 109 -21.96 2.32 12.12
C PHE A 109 -20.65 1.58 11.88
N LEU A 110 -20.58 0.30 12.24
CA LEU A 110 -19.40 -0.56 12.15
C LEU A 110 -18.70 -0.53 10.78
N TRP A 111 -19.47 -0.31 9.71
CA TRP A 111 -19.00 -0.28 8.31
C TRP A 111 -19.29 1.07 7.63
N GLY A 112 -19.70 2.06 8.38
CA GLY A 112 -20.16 3.31 7.78
C GLY A 112 -19.09 3.99 6.96
N VAL A 113 -17.99 4.41 7.58
CA VAL A 113 -16.91 5.12 6.89
C VAL A 113 -16.09 4.17 6.02
N GLY A 114 -15.66 3.02 6.54
CA GLY A 114 -14.86 2.05 5.81
C GLY A 114 -15.59 1.47 4.59
N GLY A 115 -16.85 1.08 4.74
CA GLY A 115 -17.66 0.54 3.65
C GLY A 115 -17.91 1.55 2.53
N MET A 116 -18.21 2.81 2.87
CA MET A 116 -18.38 3.88 1.90
C MET A 116 -17.05 4.21 1.20
N ALA A 117 -15.94 4.23 1.94
CA ALA A 117 -14.60 4.41 1.37
C ALA A 117 -14.26 3.29 0.38
N LEU A 118 -14.52 2.03 0.74
CA LEU A 118 -14.31 0.88 -0.14
C LEU A 118 -15.15 0.97 -1.41
N ALA A 119 -16.46 1.23 -1.27
CA ALA A 119 -17.37 1.34 -2.40
C ALA A 119 -16.94 2.45 -3.37
N ALA A 120 -16.64 3.64 -2.84
CA ALA A 120 -16.21 4.78 -3.64
C ALA A 120 -14.84 4.55 -4.31
N ALA A 121 -13.90 3.89 -3.62
CA ALA A 121 -12.62 3.49 -4.21
C ALA A 121 -12.82 2.57 -5.42
N LEU A 122 -13.62 1.52 -5.27
CA LEU A 122 -13.90 0.57 -6.35
C LEU A 122 -14.64 1.22 -7.51
N LEU A 123 -15.63 2.07 -7.23
CA LEU A 123 -16.36 2.83 -8.28
C LEU A 123 -15.43 3.76 -9.06
N THR A 124 -14.53 4.45 -8.36
CA THR A 124 -13.54 5.35 -8.98
C THR A 124 -12.65 4.58 -9.96
N VAL A 125 -12.14 3.41 -9.53
CA VAL A 125 -11.27 2.60 -10.39
C VAL A 125 -12.03 1.98 -11.54
N LEU A 126 -13.26 1.51 -11.33
CA LEU A 126 -14.12 1.02 -12.41
C LEU A 126 -14.38 2.11 -13.46
N LEU A 127 -14.61 3.35 -13.02
CA LEU A 127 -14.78 4.49 -13.91
C LEU A 127 -13.49 4.75 -14.73
N ILE A 128 -12.32 4.74 -14.07
CA ILE A 128 -11.03 4.90 -14.74
C ILE A 128 -10.81 3.79 -15.78
N TYR A 129 -11.09 2.53 -15.42
CA TYR A 129 -10.95 1.41 -16.36
C TYR A 129 -11.90 1.53 -17.55
N LYS A 130 -13.14 1.95 -17.32
CA LYS A 130 -14.12 2.18 -18.40
C LYS A 130 -13.65 3.26 -19.37
N ILE A 131 -13.11 4.37 -18.87
CA ILE A 131 -12.60 5.48 -19.69
C ILE A 131 -11.32 5.08 -20.44
N ALA A 132 -10.41 4.35 -19.77
CA ALA A 132 -9.11 4.02 -20.34
C ALA A 132 -9.12 2.80 -21.28
N SER A 133 -10.21 2.03 -21.29
CA SER A 133 -10.35 0.87 -22.19
C SER A 133 -10.98 1.28 -23.50
N ILE A 134 -10.25 1.11 -24.59
CA ILE A 134 -10.74 1.27 -25.97
C ILE A 134 -10.78 -0.11 -26.61
N GLY A 135 -11.98 -0.64 -26.82
CA GLY A 135 -12.17 -2.02 -27.24
C GLY A 135 -11.66 -3.00 -26.18
N ASN A 136 -10.80 -3.95 -26.57
CA ASN A 136 -10.25 -4.95 -25.65
C ASN A 136 -8.82 -4.65 -25.16
N ARG A 137 -8.29 -3.45 -25.46
CA ARG A 137 -6.92 -3.03 -25.11
C ARG A 137 -6.94 -1.96 -24.03
N MET A 138 -6.05 -2.12 -23.04
CA MET A 138 -5.84 -1.14 -21.96
C MET A 138 -4.58 -0.31 -22.24
N HIS A 139 -4.80 0.97 -22.55
CA HIS A 139 -3.72 1.91 -22.75
C HIS A 139 -3.19 2.43 -21.40
N THR A 140 -1.98 2.03 -21.03
CA THR A 140 -1.37 2.37 -19.74
C THR A 140 -1.24 3.87 -19.54
N THR A 141 -0.92 4.63 -20.56
CA THR A 141 -0.84 6.10 -20.51
C THR A 141 -2.20 6.72 -20.21
N THR A 142 -3.26 6.24 -20.89
CA THR A 142 -4.63 6.74 -20.66
C THR A 142 -5.10 6.41 -19.24
N LEU A 143 -4.78 5.20 -18.72
CA LEU A 143 -5.06 4.84 -17.33
C LEU A 143 -4.43 5.82 -16.34
N LEU A 144 -3.13 6.11 -16.52
CA LEU A 144 -2.41 7.05 -15.64
C LEU A 144 -2.99 8.47 -15.72
N LEU A 145 -3.20 9.00 -16.93
CA LEU A 145 -3.75 10.35 -17.11
C LEU A 145 -5.16 10.47 -16.53
N THR A 146 -6.03 9.51 -16.81
CA THR A 146 -7.40 9.48 -16.26
C THR A 146 -7.36 9.40 -14.72
N GLY A 147 -6.46 8.57 -14.17
CA GLY A 147 -6.26 8.47 -12.72
C GLY A 147 -5.85 9.80 -12.10
N VAL A 148 -4.89 10.50 -12.69
CA VAL A 148 -4.44 11.82 -12.22
C VAL A 148 -5.57 12.86 -12.33
N CYS A 149 -6.23 12.96 -13.48
CA CYS A 149 -7.33 13.94 -13.68
C CYS A 149 -8.48 13.69 -12.69
N LEU A 150 -8.87 12.42 -12.50
CA LEU A 150 -9.95 12.08 -11.57
C LEU A 150 -9.56 12.33 -10.12
N THR A 151 -8.30 12.06 -9.75
CA THR A 151 -7.77 12.39 -8.42
C THR A 151 -7.84 13.90 -8.14
N LEU A 152 -7.45 14.74 -9.09
CA LEU A 152 -7.53 16.19 -8.95
C LEU A 152 -8.98 16.67 -8.82
N LEU A 153 -9.88 16.13 -9.63
CA LEU A 153 -11.31 16.44 -9.55
C LEU A 153 -11.89 16.05 -8.17
N ILE A 154 -11.64 14.83 -7.72
CA ILE A 154 -12.12 14.33 -6.44
C ILE A 154 -11.53 15.15 -5.28
N SER A 155 -10.25 15.50 -5.33
CA SER A 155 -9.62 16.34 -4.31
C SER A 155 -10.27 17.73 -4.23
N ALA A 156 -10.63 18.32 -5.38
CA ALA A 156 -11.37 19.59 -5.41
C ALA A 156 -12.77 19.45 -4.79
N VAL A 157 -13.47 18.35 -5.07
CA VAL A 157 -14.78 18.05 -4.45
C VAL A 157 -14.65 17.89 -2.93
N ILE A 158 -13.66 17.14 -2.45
CA ILE A 158 -13.42 16.97 -1.01
C ILE A 158 -13.15 18.33 -0.35
N SER A 159 -12.28 19.16 -0.96
CA SER A 159 -11.99 20.50 -0.44
C SER A 159 -13.24 21.37 -0.38
N PHE A 160 -14.09 21.29 -1.39
CA PHE A 160 -15.38 22.02 -1.40
C PHE A 160 -16.32 21.53 -0.28
N LEU A 161 -16.44 20.21 -0.09
CA LEU A 161 -17.24 19.64 0.99
C LEU A 161 -16.74 20.05 2.37
N MET A 162 -15.41 20.13 2.58
CA MET A 162 -14.81 20.58 3.84
C MET A 162 -15.13 22.06 4.14
N VAL A 163 -15.08 22.93 3.12
CA VAL A 163 -15.44 24.35 3.30
C VAL A 163 -16.91 24.53 3.69
N LEU A 164 -17.80 23.75 3.10
CA LEU A 164 -19.23 23.79 3.44
C LEU A 164 -19.56 23.20 4.83
N ASN A 165 -18.68 22.36 5.38
CA ASN A 165 -18.92 21.62 6.63
C ASN A 165 -17.72 21.72 7.56
N GLN A 166 -17.43 22.92 8.04
CA GLN A 166 -16.24 23.23 8.86
C GLN A 166 -16.17 22.41 10.15
N GLU A 167 -17.30 22.05 10.75
CA GLU A 167 -17.36 21.24 11.98
C GLU A 167 -16.81 19.82 11.79
N LYS A 168 -16.90 19.26 10.56
CA LYS A 168 -16.42 17.92 10.23
C LYS A 168 -15.05 17.90 9.53
N MET A 169 -14.47 19.07 9.30
CA MET A 169 -13.23 19.21 8.55
C MET A 169 -12.09 18.43 9.17
N ASP A 170 -11.91 18.52 10.49
CA ASP A 170 -10.84 17.81 11.19
C ASP A 170 -10.96 16.28 11.04
N SER A 171 -12.17 15.73 11.20
CA SER A 171 -12.41 14.29 11.04
C SER A 171 -12.03 13.81 9.62
N ILE A 172 -12.39 14.57 8.59
CA ILE A 172 -12.05 14.24 7.20
C ILE A 172 -10.53 14.31 6.99
N ILE A 173 -9.86 15.34 7.51
CA ILE A 173 -8.40 15.50 7.41
C ILE A 173 -7.69 14.33 8.10
N PHE A 174 -8.04 14.03 9.36
CA PHE A 174 -7.42 12.94 10.11
C PHE A 174 -7.61 11.59 9.42
N TRP A 175 -8.81 11.32 8.87
CA TRP A 175 -9.04 10.09 8.13
C TRP A 175 -8.15 10.00 6.88
N THR A 176 -8.02 11.09 6.12
CA THR A 176 -7.20 11.12 4.89
C THR A 176 -5.70 10.98 5.16
N MET A 177 -5.25 11.33 6.37
CA MET A 177 -3.83 11.19 6.77
C MET A 177 -3.43 9.75 7.12
N GLY A 178 -4.39 8.85 7.28
CA GLY A 178 -4.18 7.45 7.59
C GLY A 178 -3.66 7.17 9.00
N SER A 179 -4.29 6.21 9.67
CA SER A 179 -3.94 5.79 11.03
C SER A 179 -4.32 4.32 11.26
N PHE A 180 -3.59 3.66 12.15
CA PHE A 180 -3.94 2.33 12.65
C PHE A 180 -4.59 2.39 14.05
N GLY A 181 -4.87 3.58 14.59
CA GLY A 181 -5.40 3.75 15.95
C GLY A 181 -6.76 3.10 16.19
N SER A 182 -7.59 2.99 15.15
CA SER A 182 -8.91 2.33 15.20
C SER A 182 -8.89 0.88 14.71
N SER A 183 -7.74 0.30 14.40
CA SER A 183 -7.64 -1.07 13.86
C SER A 183 -8.15 -2.11 14.86
N SER A 184 -9.00 -3.00 14.38
CA SER A 184 -9.64 -4.07 15.12
C SER A 184 -9.35 -5.44 14.51
N TRP A 185 -9.68 -6.51 15.23
CA TRP A 185 -9.64 -7.87 14.69
C TRP A 185 -10.54 -8.04 13.47
N THR A 186 -11.66 -7.32 13.41
CA THR A 186 -12.56 -7.35 12.26
C THR A 186 -11.85 -6.87 11.00
N ASP A 187 -11.10 -5.76 11.09
CA ASP A 187 -10.33 -5.23 9.96
C ASP A 187 -9.25 -6.20 9.50
N VAL A 188 -8.57 -6.84 10.44
CA VAL A 188 -7.55 -7.87 10.15
C VAL A 188 -8.18 -9.04 9.40
N TRP A 189 -9.30 -9.61 9.91
CA TRP A 189 -9.96 -10.75 9.28
C TRP A 189 -10.55 -10.43 7.91
N MET A 190 -10.84 -9.19 7.62
CA MET A 190 -11.31 -8.76 6.32
C MET A 190 -10.19 -8.56 5.31
N LEU A 191 -9.10 -7.89 5.73
CA LEU A 191 -7.97 -7.63 4.85
C LEU A 191 -7.18 -8.91 4.57
N LEU A 192 -7.04 -9.80 5.53
CA LEU A 192 -6.17 -10.99 5.45
C LEU A 192 -6.48 -11.89 4.24
N PRO A 193 -7.72 -12.32 3.97
CA PRO A 193 -8.02 -13.17 2.81
C PRO A 193 -7.78 -12.45 1.48
N VAL A 194 -8.14 -11.17 1.40
CA VAL A 194 -7.93 -10.35 0.20
C VAL A 194 -6.43 -10.16 -0.06
N ALA A 195 -5.66 -9.89 0.99
CA ALA A 195 -4.21 -9.78 0.93
C ALA A 195 -3.56 -11.10 0.52
N ALA A 196 -3.94 -12.22 1.14
CA ALA A 196 -3.37 -13.54 0.85
C ALA A 196 -3.62 -13.95 -0.61
N VAL A 197 -4.85 -13.82 -1.09
CA VAL A 197 -5.20 -14.16 -2.47
C VAL A 197 -4.52 -13.19 -3.45
N GLY A 198 -4.60 -11.89 -3.21
CA GLY A 198 -4.02 -10.89 -4.10
C GLY A 198 -2.49 -10.97 -4.18
N MET A 199 -1.79 -11.12 -3.05
CA MET A 199 -0.34 -11.34 -3.04
C MET A 199 0.03 -12.66 -3.71
N GLY A 200 -0.76 -13.72 -3.52
CA GLY A 200 -0.60 -14.99 -4.22
C GLY A 200 -0.71 -14.84 -5.74
N VAL A 201 -1.67 -14.07 -6.23
CA VAL A 201 -1.80 -13.74 -7.65
C VAL A 201 -0.56 -12.99 -8.15
N VAL A 202 -0.10 -11.95 -7.45
CA VAL A 202 1.10 -11.18 -7.87
C VAL A 202 2.35 -12.07 -7.89
N LEU A 203 2.52 -12.95 -6.90
CA LEU A 203 3.62 -13.92 -6.86
C LEU A 203 3.55 -14.91 -8.03
N TRP A 204 2.36 -15.41 -8.36
CA TRP A 204 2.13 -16.30 -9.49
C TRP A 204 2.55 -15.66 -10.82
N TYR A 205 2.14 -14.42 -11.05
CA TYR A 205 2.46 -13.65 -12.25
C TYR A 205 3.84 -12.94 -12.19
N SER A 206 4.70 -13.27 -11.23
CA SER A 206 6.03 -12.62 -11.09
C SER A 206 6.94 -12.81 -12.31
N ARG A 207 6.78 -13.91 -13.07
CA ARG A 207 7.48 -14.13 -14.33
C ARG A 207 6.95 -13.22 -15.45
N ASP A 208 5.64 -13.11 -15.55
CA ASP A 208 4.99 -12.24 -16.55
C ASP A 208 5.30 -10.76 -16.26
N LEU A 209 5.40 -10.36 -14.99
CA LEU A 209 5.89 -9.04 -14.60
C LEU A 209 7.31 -8.76 -15.10
N ASN A 210 8.20 -9.79 -15.15
CA ASN A 210 9.53 -9.63 -15.74
C ASN A 210 9.46 -9.47 -17.26
N LEU A 211 8.57 -10.19 -17.93
CA LEU A 211 8.36 -10.03 -19.37
C LEU A 211 7.80 -8.65 -19.72
N LEU A 212 6.87 -8.14 -18.91
CA LEU A 212 6.30 -6.79 -19.07
C LEU A 212 7.36 -5.67 -18.94
N LEU A 213 8.40 -5.86 -18.13
CA LEU A 213 9.53 -4.92 -18.05
C LEU A 213 10.27 -4.75 -19.36
N ALA A 214 10.34 -5.82 -20.20
CA ALA A 214 10.96 -5.75 -21.52
C ALA A 214 10.09 -5.03 -22.58
N GLY A 215 8.83 -4.77 -22.24
CA GLY A 215 7.86 -4.12 -23.14
C GLY A 215 6.71 -5.04 -23.54
N SER A 216 5.56 -4.45 -23.85
CA SER A 216 4.34 -5.23 -24.18
C SER A 216 4.52 -6.08 -25.46
N GLU A 217 5.16 -5.55 -26.49
CA GLU A 217 5.41 -6.27 -27.75
C GLU A 217 6.39 -7.44 -27.54
N ALA A 218 7.49 -7.17 -26.82
CA ALA A 218 8.47 -8.20 -26.49
C ALA A 218 7.86 -9.29 -25.59
N ALA A 219 7.05 -8.93 -24.60
CA ALA A 219 6.33 -9.90 -23.76
C ALA A 219 5.38 -10.77 -24.57
N GLN A 220 4.64 -10.17 -25.51
CA GLN A 220 3.72 -10.89 -26.38
C GLN A 220 4.46 -11.86 -27.32
N SER A 221 5.60 -11.45 -27.89
CA SER A 221 6.45 -12.32 -28.71
C SER A 221 7.03 -13.51 -27.93
N MET A 222 7.18 -13.37 -26.60
CA MET A 222 7.59 -14.44 -25.69
C MET A 222 6.43 -15.29 -25.16
N GLY A 223 5.21 -15.13 -25.72
CA GLY A 223 4.03 -15.93 -25.37
C GLY A 223 3.23 -15.42 -24.17
N CYS A 224 3.49 -14.21 -23.66
CA CYS A 224 2.71 -13.62 -22.57
C CYS A 224 1.38 -13.05 -23.08
N GLU A 225 0.26 -13.43 -22.45
CA GLU A 225 -1.05 -12.84 -22.70
C GLU A 225 -1.17 -11.47 -22.00
N VAL A 226 -0.46 -10.46 -22.53
CA VAL A 226 -0.22 -9.15 -21.92
C VAL A 226 -1.49 -8.50 -21.34
N GLU A 227 -2.57 -8.47 -22.13
CA GLU A 227 -3.83 -7.81 -21.72
C GLU A 227 -4.55 -8.57 -20.58
N LYS A 228 -4.49 -9.89 -20.57
CA LYS A 228 -5.04 -10.72 -19.50
C LYS A 228 -4.23 -10.56 -18.22
N VAL A 229 -2.89 -10.63 -18.34
CA VAL A 229 -1.98 -10.45 -17.20
C VAL A 229 -2.18 -9.07 -16.55
N LYS A 230 -2.22 -8.00 -17.36
CA LYS A 230 -2.49 -6.65 -16.85
C LYS A 230 -3.84 -6.57 -16.14
N ARG A 231 -4.92 -7.06 -16.75
CA ARG A 231 -6.26 -7.02 -16.14
C ARG A 231 -6.32 -7.75 -14.80
N VAL A 232 -5.77 -8.97 -14.73
CA VAL A 232 -5.76 -9.76 -13.50
C VAL A 232 -4.95 -9.08 -12.41
N LEU A 233 -3.74 -8.63 -12.73
CA LEU A 233 -2.87 -7.96 -11.77
C LEU A 233 -3.46 -6.63 -11.29
N LEU A 234 -3.99 -5.80 -12.19
CA LEU A 234 -4.61 -4.53 -11.83
C LEU A 234 -5.87 -4.74 -10.98
N ALA A 235 -6.70 -5.74 -11.28
CA ALA A 235 -7.87 -6.07 -10.46
C ALA A 235 -7.47 -6.55 -9.06
N ALA A 236 -6.51 -7.48 -8.96
CA ALA A 236 -6.04 -8.00 -7.67
C ALA A 236 -5.39 -6.90 -6.81
N THR A 237 -4.51 -6.09 -7.40
CA THR A 237 -3.84 -4.99 -6.68
C THR A 237 -4.80 -3.87 -6.29
N THR A 238 -5.74 -3.51 -7.15
CA THR A 238 -6.79 -2.53 -6.82
C THR A 238 -7.63 -2.99 -5.64
N LEU A 239 -8.06 -4.26 -5.65
CA LEU A 239 -8.85 -4.81 -4.56
C LEU A 239 -8.08 -4.79 -3.24
N MET A 240 -6.83 -5.23 -3.24
CA MET A 240 -5.96 -5.18 -2.06
C MET A 240 -5.80 -3.75 -1.52
N VAL A 241 -5.51 -2.78 -2.39
CA VAL A 241 -5.31 -1.38 -1.98
C VAL A 241 -6.61 -0.77 -1.48
N ALA A 242 -7.75 -1.04 -2.12
CA ALA A 242 -9.05 -0.52 -1.71
C ALA A 242 -9.44 -1.01 -0.30
N PHE A 243 -9.24 -2.30 0.00
CA PHE A 243 -9.47 -2.85 1.35
C PHE A 243 -8.47 -2.28 2.37
N ALA A 244 -7.20 -2.14 2.02
CA ALA A 244 -6.21 -1.55 2.93
C ALA A 244 -6.59 -0.10 3.29
N VAL A 245 -6.88 0.74 2.28
CA VAL A 245 -7.22 2.16 2.49
C VAL A 245 -8.55 2.32 3.23
N SER A 246 -9.55 1.49 2.95
CA SER A 246 -10.85 1.57 3.64
C SER A 246 -10.76 1.31 5.14
N SER A 247 -9.76 0.53 5.57
CA SER A 247 -9.57 0.18 6.98
C SER A 247 -8.64 1.15 7.74
N CYS A 248 -7.66 1.77 7.06
CA CYS A 248 -6.64 2.57 7.76
C CYS A 248 -6.40 3.97 7.16
N GLY A 249 -7.21 4.39 6.17
CA GLY A 249 -6.95 5.62 5.44
C GLY A 249 -5.73 5.54 4.50
N VAL A 250 -5.23 6.68 4.05
CA VAL A 250 -4.17 6.73 3.03
C VAL A 250 -2.79 6.68 3.68
N ILE A 251 -1.99 5.68 3.32
CA ILE A 251 -0.61 5.53 3.80
C ILE A 251 0.34 5.59 2.59
N GLY A 252 0.88 6.77 2.35
CA GLY A 252 1.69 7.06 1.16
C GLY A 252 3.12 6.53 1.21
N PHE A 253 3.80 6.57 0.06
CA PHE A 253 5.21 6.27 -0.16
C PHE A 253 5.66 4.81 0.03
N VAL A 254 4.96 3.99 0.77
CA VAL A 254 5.34 2.58 1.04
C VAL A 254 5.50 1.79 -0.26
N GLY A 255 4.46 1.84 -1.11
CA GLY A 255 4.44 1.14 -2.40
C GLY A 255 5.38 1.73 -3.44
N LEU A 256 5.85 2.96 -3.25
CA LEU A 256 6.81 3.60 -4.13
C LEU A 256 8.25 3.24 -3.74
N ILE A 257 8.60 3.41 -2.47
CA ILE A 257 9.98 3.34 -1.99
C ILE A 257 10.46 1.93 -1.78
N VAL A 258 9.66 1.12 -1.07
CA VAL A 258 10.12 -0.21 -0.63
C VAL A 258 10.47 -1.10 -1.83
N PRO A 259 9.60 -1.31 -2.84
CA PRO A 259 9.95 -2.14 -3.98
C PRO A 259 11.10 -1.55 -4.81
N HIS A 260 11.21 -0.21 -4.90
CA HIS A 260 12.31 0.44 -5.57
C HIS A 260 13.65 0.17 -4.86
N ALA A 261 13.71 0.36 -3.53
CA ALA A 261 14.90 0.07 -2.73
C ALA A 261 15.30 -1.41 -2.80
N VAL A 262 14.33 -2.32 -2.70
CA VAL A 262 14.56 -3.75 -2.86
C VAL A 262 15.12 -4.08 -4.24
N ARG A 263 14.60 -3.48 -5.29
CA ARG A 263 15.06 -3.68 -6.68
C ARG A 263 16.51 -3.23 -6.87
N LEU A 264 16.94 -2.16 -6.20
CA LEU A 264 18.32 -1.68 -6.22
C LEU A 264 19.31 -2.68 -5.56
N VAL A 265 18.86 -3.39 -4.53
CA VAL A 265 19.70 -4.34 -3.77
C VAL A 265 19.64 -5.75 -4.35
N ALA A 266 18.42 -6.25 -4.62
CA ALA A 266 18.18 -7.62 -5.04
C ALA A 266 18.18 -7.83 -6.56
N GLY A 267 18.24 -6.73 -7.33
CA GLY A 267 18.14 -6.73 -8.80
C GLY A 267 16.68 -6.64 -9.31
N PRO A 268 16.49 -6.59 -10.63
CA PRO A 268 15.19 -6.29 -11.24
C PRO A 268 14.21 -7.47 -11.29
N ASP A 269 14.63 -8.69 -10.93
CA ASP A 269 13.81 -9.90 -11.06
C ASP A 269 12.65 -9.89 -10.04
N ASN A 270 11.42 -9.77 -10.53
CA ASN A 270 10.21 -9.72 -9.70
C ASN A 270 9.99 -10.98 -8.84
N ARG A 271 10.56 -12.12 -9.22
CA ARG A 271 10.53 -13.35 -8.39
C ARG A 271 11.29 -13.20 -7.06
N ARG A 272 12.17 -12.20 -6.97
CA ARG A 272 12.88 -11.80 -5.74
C ARG A 272 12.30 -10.51 -5.17
N VAL A 273 12.02 -9.54 -6.02
CA VAL A 273 11.53 -8.22 -5.60
C VAL A 273 10.21 -8.34 -4.85
N VAL A 274 9.24 -9.12 -5.36
CA VAL A 274 7.91 -9.22 -4.75
C VAL A 274 7.98 -9.80 -3.32
N PRO A 275 8.58 -10.99 -3.05
CA PRO A 275 8.63 -11.51 -1.68
C PRO A 275 9.49 -10.67 -0.74
N TYR A 276 10.57 -10.06 -1.23
CA TYR A 276 11.38 -9.19 -0.37
C TYR A 276 10.68 -7.86 -0.07
N ALA A 277 10.01 -7.25 -1.05
CA ALA A 277 9.23 -6.04 -0.85
C ALA A 277 8.06 -6.26 0.12
N MET A 278 7.41 -7.42 0.06
CA MET A 278 6.36 -7.82 1.01
C MET A 278 6.86 -7.74 2.46
N LEU A 279 7.99 -8.39 2.76
CA LEU A 279 8.55 -8.42 4.11
C LEU A 279 9.13 -7.07 4.53
N CYS A 280 9.89 -6.41 3.66
CA CYS A 280 10.46 -5.10 3.95
C CYS A 280 9.37 -4.03 4.13
N GLY A 281 8.26 -4.09 3.38
CA GLY A 281 7.15 -3.16 3.52
C GLY A 281 6.41 -3.33 4.83
N ALA A 282 6.19 -4.56 5.27
CA ALA A 282 5.64 -4.86 6.59
C ALA A 282 6.51 -4.25 7.70
N ILE A 283 7.82 -4.50 7.66
CA ILE A 283 8.78 -3.95 8.64
C ILE A 283 8.78 -2.42 8.62
N PHE A 284 8.82 -1.80 7.42
CA PHE A 284 8.85 -0.34 7.28
C PHE A 284 7.63 0.33 7.89
N VAL A 285 6.42 -0.17 7.60
CA VAL A 285 5.18 0.40 8.14
C VAL A 285 5.09 0.20 9.65
N LEU A 286 5.49 -0.97 10.17
CA LEU A 286 5.53 -1.22 11.62
C LEU A 286 6.46 -0.25 12.36
N LEU A 287 7.63 0.03 11.80
CA LEU A 287 8.57 1.00 12.40
C LEU A 287 7.98 2.41 12.36
N CYS A 288 7.36 2.82 11.23
CA CYS A 288 6.69 4.12 11.13
C CYS A 288 5.51 4.23 12.11
N ASP A 289 4.66 3.20 12.23
CA ASP A 289 3.56 3.22 13.19
C ASP A 289 4.06 3.31 14.64
N THR A 290 5.12 2.58 14.98
CA THR A 290 5.70 2.63 16.32
C THR A 290 6.27 4.02 16.61
N LEU A 291 6.95 4.65 15.67
CA LEU A 291 7.41 6.02 15.81
C LEU A 291 6.23 6.99 15.94
N ALA A 292 5.17 6.83 15.14
CA ALA A 292 3.99 7.70 15.16
C ALA A 292 3.33 7.77 16.55
N ARG A 293 3.28 6.65 17.28
CA ARG A 293 2.66 6.55 18.60
C ARG A 293 3.62 6.78 19.79
N THR A 294 4.92 6.96 19.54
CA THR A 294 5.92 7.11 20.62
C THR A 294 6.56 8.50 20.67
N VAL A 295 6.64 9.22 19.55
CA VAL A 295 7.38 10.49 19.46
C VAL A 295 6.71 11.64 20.21
N LEU A 296 5.38 11.75 20.15
CA LEU A 296 4.63 12.86 20.76
C LEU A 296 3.62 12.39 21.82
N ARG A 297 3.98 11.42 22.66
CA ARG A 297 3.10 10.94 23.73
C ARG A 297 2.52 12.08 24.60
N PRO A 298 1.22 12.09 24.92
CA PRO A 298 0.22 11.05 24.65
C PRO A 298 -0.47 11.16 23.28
N SER A 299 -0.19 12.18 22.48
CA SER A 299 -0.77 12.35 21.15
C SER A 299 -0.12 11.42 20.13
N GLU A 300 -0.94 10.87 19.24
CA GLU A 300 -0.48 10.04 18.13
C GLU A 300 -0.40 10.84 16.84
N LEU A 301 0.69 10.65 16.09
CA LEU A 301 0.83 11.21 14.75
C LEU A 301 0.13 10.31 13.72
N PRO A 302 -0.47 10.88 12.66
CA PRO A 302 -0.96 10.09 11.53
C PRO A 302 0.19 9.34 10.85
N VAL A 303 0.04 8.01 10.69
CA VAL A 303 1.11 7.15 10.14
C VAL A 303 1.42 7.51 8.70
N GLY A 304 0.41 7.87 7.88
CA GLY A 304 0.61 8.28 6.50
C GLY A 304 1.46 9.53 6.34
N SER A 305 1.35 10.48 7.28
CA SER A 305 2.23 11.65 7.32
C SER A 305 3.67 11.25 7.64
N LEU A 306 3.87 10.34 8.60
CA LEU A 306 5.20 9.90 9.00
C LEU A 306 5.88 9.06 7.90
N THR A 307 5.14 8.14 7.26
CA THR A 307 5.67 7.38 6.12
C THR A 307 6.10 8.30 4.97
N SER A 308 5.38 9.40 4.76
CA SER A 308 5.74 10.41 3.76
C SER A 308 6.96 11.23 4.17
N MET A 309 7.06 11.64 5.43
CA MET A 309 8.20 12.40 5.97
C MET A 309 9.50 11.60 5.93
N VAL A 310 9.46 10.31 6.21
CA VAL A 310 10.62 9.42 6.13
C VAL A 310 10.87 9.01 4.67
N GLY A 311 9.82 8.71 3.98
CA GLY A 311 9.86 8.15 2.64
C GLY A 311 10.38 9.13 1.60
N ALA A 312 9.83 10.34 1.51
CA ALA A 312 10.21 11.28 0.47
C ALA A 312 11.71 11.64 0.48
N PRO A 313 12.35 11.97 1.62
CA PRO A 313 13.81 12.22 1.64
C PRO A 313 14.63 10.98 1.27
N LEU A 314 14.23 9.79 1.75
CA LEU A 314 14.92 8.55 1.41
C LEU A 314 14.85 8.28 -0.10
N PHE A 315 13.69 8.51 -0.71
CA PHE A 315 13.50 8.32 -2.14
C PHE A 315 14.36 9.31 -2.96
N ILE A 316 14.38 10.60 -2.58
CA ILE A 316 15.22 11.62 -3.21
C ILE A 316 16.71 11.22 -3.10
N TYR A 317 17.14 10.75 -1.93
CA TYR A 317 18.51 10.25 -1.73
C TYR A 317 18.83 9.06 -2.65
N LEU A 318 17.94 8.09 -2.77
CA LEU A 318 18.13 6.93 -3.65
C LEU A 318 18.21 7.34 -5.13
N LEU A 319 17.38 8.28 -5.58
CA LEU A 319 17.46 8.84 -6.93
C LEU A 319 18.78 9.55 -7.18
N TYR A 320 19.23 10.40 -6.24
CA TYR A 320 20.50 11.11 -6.35
C TYR A 320 21.70 10.17 -6.43
N LYS A 321 21.73 9.15 -5.54
CA LYS A 321 22.83 8.17 -5.50
C LYS A 321 22.91 7.33 -6.77
N ASN A 322 21.78 7.02 -7.40
CA ASN A 322 21.71 6.19 -8.59
C ASN A 322 21.61 6.98 -9.90
N LYS A 323 21.82 8.29 -9.89
CA LYS A 323 21.77 9.19 -11.05
C LYS A 323 22.67 8.73 -12.24
N LYS A 324 23.64 7.85 -11.99
CA LYS A 324 24.52 7.27 -13.03
C LYS A 324 23.95 5.98 -13.68
N SER A 325 22.80 5.48 -13.21
CA SER A 325 22.16 4.25 -13.69
C SER A 325 20.91 4.49 -14.56
N TYR A 326 20.51 5.76 -14.71
CA TYR A 326 19.39 6.20 -15.56
C TYR A 326 19.86 6.90 -16.82
#